data_e3e953940ee5f5f5003fed1f9169db10
#
_entry.id   e3e953940ee5f5f5003fed1f9169db10
#
_cell.length_a   1.000
_cell.length_b   1.000
_cell.length_c   1.000
_cell.angle_alpha   90.00
_cell.angle_beta   90.00
_cell.angle_gamma   90.00
#
_symmetry.space_group_name_H-M   'P 1'
#
loop_
_entity.id
_entity.type
_entity.pdbx_description
1 polymer ?
#
loop_
_entity_poly.entity_id
_entity_poly.type
_entity_poly.pdbx_seq_one_letter_code
_entity_poly.pdbx_strand_id
1 'polypeptide(L)'
;MIAVWDLPLRLFHWALAASVLIAWFSANVFDTVHEIAGYTVLGLIAFRLVWGFAGTRHSRFRSFVRPLPAVFRYLSQIAHGQTGRYLGLNPAGAAMSVALLALLAVSTISGWMQITPRFFGVDWVEKVHTYSSNLVLILAAVHVLGVLLMCALQKE
;
A
#
# COMPACT_ATOMS: atom_id res chain seq x y z
N MET A 1 19.91 11.04 -16.01
CA MET A 1 18.88 10.10 -15.53
C MET A 1 17.96 10.83 -14.57
N ILE A 2 16.66 10.88 -14.83
CA ILE A 2 15.69 11.49 -13.90
C ILE A 2 15.32 10.40 -12.91
N ALA A 3 15.70 10.55 -11.63
CA ALA A 3 15.28 9.66 -10.56
C ALA A 3 13.78 9.91 -10.27
N VAL A 4 12.91 9.07 -10.81
CA VAL A 4 11.44 9.16 -10.61
C VAL A 4 11.05 8.85 -9.16
N TRP A 5 11.81 7.99 -8.49
CA TRP A 5 11.63 7.58 -7.09
C TRP A 5 12.81 8.10 -6.27
N ASP A 6 12.54 9.04 -5.36
CA ASP A 6 13.52 9.54 -4.42
C ASP A 6 13.90 8.47 -3.37
N LEU A 7 15.06 8.63 -2.76
CA LEU A 7 15.58 7.68 -1.76
C LEU A 7 14.60 7.49 -0.58
N PRO A 8 14.00 8.54 0.01
CA PRO A 8 13.02 8.38 1.07
C PRO A 8 11.84 7.50 0.68
N LEU A 9 11.31 7.63 -0.55
CA LEU A 9 10.18 6.83 -1.02
C LEU A 9 10.57 5.35 -1.24
N ARG A 10 11.79 5.11 -1.70
CA ARG A 10 12.31 3.74 -1.87
C ARG A 10 12.51 3.05 -0.52
N LEU A 11 13.12 3.73 0.45
CA LEU A 11 13.29 3.21 1.81
C LEU A 11 11.94 2.95 2.49
N PHE A 12 11.02 3.91 2.38
CA PHE A 12 9.65 3.76 2.85
C PHE A 12 9.00 2.48 2.29
N HIS A 13 9.06 2.27 0.98
CA HIS A 13 8.42 1.12 0.33
C HIS A 13 8.93 -0.22 0.88
N TRP A 14 10.25 -0.38 0.95
CA TRP A 14 10.84 -1.63 1.43
C TRP A 14 10.65 -1.84 2.92
N ALA A 15 10.75 -0.78 3.72
CA ALA A 15 10.45 -0.84 5.16
C ALA A 15 8.99 -1.22 5.39
N LEU A 16 8.05 -0.63 4.62
CA LEU A 16 6.63 -0.96 4.70
C LEU A 16 6.37 -2.42 4.34
N ALA A 17 6.91 -2.89 3.22
CA ALA A 17 6.73 -4.28 2.78
C ALA A 17 7.29 -5.27 3.82
N ALA A 18 8.49 -5.03 4.34
CA ALA A 18 9.07 -5.86 5.39
C ALA A 18 8.22 -5.85 6.67
N SER A 19 7.79 -4.68 7.13
CA SER A 19 6.98 -4.56 8.35
C SER A 19 5.62 -5.25 8.21
N VAL A 20 4.96 -5.17 7.05
CA VAL A 20 3.70 -5.87 6.78
C VAL A 20 3.89 -7.38 6.80
N LEU A 21 4.97 -7.91 6.21
CA LEU A 21 5.27 -9.34 6.26
C LEU A 21 5.59 -9.80 7.69
N ILE A 22 6.40 -9.03 8.44
CA ILE A 22 6.69 -9.34 9.85
C ILE A 22 5.40 -9.35 10.66
N ALA A 23 4.54 -8.34 10.53
CA ALA A 23 3.26 -8.29 11.22
C ALA A 23 2.39 -9.51 10.89
N TRP A 24 2.31 -9.90 9.62
CA TRP A 24 1.52 -11.05 9.21
C TRP A 24 2.02 -12.36 9.81
N PHE A 25 3.31 -12.65 9.68
CA PHE A 25 3.88 -13.92 10.16
C PHE A 25 3.95 -14.01 11.68
N SER A 26 3.97 -12.89 12.40
CA SER A 26 3.99 -12.85 13.87
C SER A 26 2.61 -12.86 14.53
N ALA A 27 1.53 -12.61 13.78
CA ALA A 27 0.18 -12.35 14.32
C ALA A 27 -0.38 -13.41 15.30
N ASN A 28 0.00 -14.69 15.14
CA ASN A 28 -0.49 -15.77 16.00
C ASN A 28 0.64 -16.47 16.77
N VAL A 29 1.82 -15.89 16.79
CA VAL A 29 3.03 -16.52 17.37
C VAL A 29 3.75 -15.61 18.36
N PHE A 30 3.82 -14.30 18.05
CA PHE A 30 4.58 -13.33 18.82
C PHE A 30 3.84 -11.99 18.90
N ASP A 31 2.95 -11.84 19.88
CA ASP A 31 2.10 -10.64 20.04
C ASP A 31 2.89 -9.34 20.07
N THR A 32 3.98 -9.30 20.83
CA THR A 32 4.85 -8.10 20.92
C THR A 32 5.49 -7.74 19.57
N VAL A 33 5.90 -8.74 18.77
CA VAL A 33 6.52 -8.51 17.45
C VAL A 33 5.45 -7.99 16.48
N HIS A 34 4.24 -8.58 16.53
CA HIS A 34 3.11 -8.13 15.74
C HIS A 34 2.75 -6.67 16.05
N GLU A 35 2.67 -6.33 17.32
CA GLU A 35 2.33 -4.98 17.79
C GLU A 35 3.39 -3.95 17.35
N ILE A 36 4.68 -4.23 17.56
CA ILE A 36 5.78 -3.35 17.13
C ILE A 36 5.76 -3.16 15.62
N ALA A 37 5.56 -4.24 14.85
CA ALA A 37 5.45 -4.15 13.39
C ALA A 37 4.23 -3.32 12.96
N GLY A 38 3.09 -3.48 13.64
CA GLY A 38 1.89 -2.67 13.43
C GLY A 38 2.12 -1.17 13.66
N TYR A 39 2.77 -0.80 14.76
CA TYR A 39 3.14 0.59 15.02
C TYR A 39 4.14 1.12 14.00
N THR A 40 5.07 0.30 13.54
CA THR A 40 6.02 0.67 12.49
C THR A 40 5.28 0.98 11.18
N VAL A 41 4.32 0.13 10.79
CA VAL A 41 3.47 0.37 9.62
C VAL A 41 2.68 1.68 9.77
N LEU A 42 2.08 1.93 10.93
CA LEU A 42 1.33 3.16 11.20
C LEU A 42 2.22 4.42 11.07
N GLY A 43 3.43 4.39 11.64
CA GLY A 43 4.41 5.46 11.52
C GLY A 43 4.85 5.70 10.07
N LEU A 44 5.07 4.62 9.31
CA LEU A 44 5.41 4.69 7.89
C LEU A 44 4.27 5.28 7.05
N ILE A 45 3.01 4.93 7.36
CA ILE A 45 1.84 5.55 6.71
C ILE A 45 1.79 7.05 7.00
N ALA A 46 1.97 7.45 8.26
CA ALA A 46 2.02 8.86 8.63
C ALA A 46 3.13 9.61 7.88
N PHE A 47 4.34 9.04 7.81
CA PHE A 47 5.43 9.57 6.98
C PHE A 47 5.00 9.70 5.52
N ARG A 48 4.38 8.67 4.93
CA ARG A 48 3.94 8.68 3.52
C ARG A 48 2.90 9.74 3.24
N LEU A 49 1.98 9.98 4.16
CA LEU A 49 0.99 11.04 4.03
C LEU A 49 1.68 12.41 4.02
N VAL A 50 2.55 12.68 4.98
CA VAL A 50 3.31 13.95 5.01
C VAL A 50 4.15 14.11 3.74
N TRP A 51 4.91 13.07 3.35
CA TRP A 51 5.74 13.11 2.15
C TRP A 51 4.93 13.22 0.86
N GLY A 52 3.70 12.70 0.86
CA GLY A 52 2.76 12.81 -0.25
C GLY A 52 2.27 14.24 -0.52
N PHE A 53 2.38 15.14 0.45
CA PHE A 53 2.05 16.56 0.30
C PHE A 53 3.31 17.45 0.21
N ALA A 54 4.31 17.21 1.07
CA ALA A 54 5.50 18.04 1.21
C ALA A 54 6.73 17.56 0.41
N GLY A 55 6.73 16.29 -0.04
CA GLY A 55 7.86 15.65 -0.70
C GLY A 55 8.19 16.20 -2.09
N THR A 56 9.05 15.48 -2.81
CA THR A 56 9.49 15.83 -4.16
C THR A 56 8.33 15.83 -5.16
N ARG A 57 8.49 16.51 -6.30
CA ARG A 57 7.43 16.64 -7.31
C ARG A 57 6.79 15.31 -7.72
N HIS A 58 7.59 14.25 -7.87
CA HIS A 58 7.13 12.93 -8.32
C HIS A 58 6.58 12.05 -7.20
N SER A 59 6.87 12.35 -5.92
CA SER A 59 6.34 11.65 -4.75
C SER A 59 4.99 12.18 -4.27
N ARG A 60 4.56 13.36 -4.73
CA ARG A 60 3.29 13.97 -4.30
C ARG A 60 2.09 13.26 -4.91
N PHE A 61 1.05 13.05 -4.11
CA PHE A 61 -0.21 12.44 -4.56
C PHE A 61 -0.78 13.13 -5.80
N ARG A 62 -0.72 14.45 -5.86
CA ARG A 62 -1.21 15.26 -6.99
C ARG A 62 -0.52 14.92 -8.33
N SER A 63 0.69 14.38 -8.31
CA SER A 63 1.44 14.06 -9.53
C SER A 63 1.02 12.75 -10.18
N PHE A 64 0.50 11.78 -9.42
CA PHE A 64 0.20 10.44 -9.92
C PHE A 64 -1.24 9.98 -9.71
N VAL A 65 -1.97 10.50 -8.72
CA VAL A 65 -3.38 10.12 -8.51
C VAL A 65 -4.21 10.56 -9.71
N ARG A 66 -4.96 9.64 -10.28
CA ARG A 66 -5.81 9.85 -11.46
C ARG A 66 -7.27 9.55 -11.09
N PRO A 67 -8.23 10.21 -11.75
CA PRO A 67 -9.65 9.92 -11.55
C PRO A 67 -9.99 8.49 -12.01
N LEU A 68 -10.96 7.85 -11.35
CA LEU A 68 -11.35 6.46 -11.61
C LEU A 68 -11.63 6.15 -13.10
N PRO A 69 -12.29 7.02 -13.90
CA PRO A 69 -12.47 6.76 -15.31
C PRO A 69 -11.15 6.58 -16.09
N ALA A 70 -10.09 7.27 -15.71
CA ALA A 70 -8.77 7.10 -16.33
C ALA A 70 -8.15 5.74 -15.98
N VAL A 71 -8.39 5.24 -14.77
CA VAL A 71 -7.95 3.91 -14.34
C VAL A 71 -8.65 2.82 -15.15
N PHE A 72 -9.98 2.89 -15.26
CA PHE A 72 -10.76 1.92 -16.05
C PHE A 72 -10.38 1.94 -17.54
N ARG A 73 -10.18 3.12 -18.13
CA ARG A 73 -9.70 3.26 -19.51
C ARG A 73 -8.34 2.59 -19.69
N TYR A 74 -7.42 2.81 -18.74
CA TYR A 74 -6.11 2.19 -18.79
C TYR A 74 -6.17 0.66 -18.69
N LEU A 75 -6.99 0.11 -17.79
CA LEU A 75 -7.19 -1.34 -17.67
C LEU A 75 -7.77 -1.93 -18.96
N SER A 76 -8.76 -1.25 -19.58
CA SER A 76 -9.30 -1.65 -20.87
C SER A 76 -8.24 -1.65 -21.98
N GLN A 77 -7.37 -0.64 -22.04
CA GLN A 77 -6.26 -0.58 -23.00
C GLN A 77 -5.30 -1.76 -22.85
N ILE A 78 -4.95 -2.11 -21.60
CA ILE A 78 -4.09 -3.29 -21.34
C ILE A 78 -4.77 -4.57 -21.84
N ALA A 79 -6.07 -4.75 -21.57
CA ALA A 79 -6.81 -5.93 -22.00
C ALA A 79 -6.84 -6.08 -23.54
N HIS A 80 -6.70 -4.97 -24.28
CA HIS A 80 -6.59 -4.95 -25.73
C HIS A 80 -5.15 -4.92 -26.27
N GLY A 81 -4.16 -5.22 -25.41
CA GLY A 81 -2.74 -5.27 -25.78
C GLY A 81 -2.08 -3.90 -26.02
N GLN A 82 -2.75 -2.80 -25.67
CA GLN A 82 -2.25 -1.44 -25.84
C GLN A 82 -1.54 -1.01 -24.55
N THR A 83 -0.22 -1.14 -24.49
CA THR A 83 0.59 -0.73 -23.35
C THR A 83 1.27 0.61 -23.59
N GLY A 84 0.76 1.68 -22.97
CA GLY A 84 1.45 2.99 -22.96
C GLY A 84 2.60 2.99 -21.95
N ARG A 85 3.74 3.59 -22.31
CA ARG A 85 4.83 3.83 -21.35
C ARG A 85 4.51 5.06 -20.50
N TYR A 86 4.66 4.93 -19.18
CA TYR A 86 4.44 6.01 -18.22
C TYR A 86 5.75 6.35 -17.51
N LEU A 87 6.05 7.62 -17.39
CA LEU A 87 7.10 8.10 -16.49
C LEU A 87 6.55 8.07 -15.04
N GLY A 88 6.94 7.04 -14.28
CA GLY A 88 6.45 6.83 -12.93
C GLY A 88 5.28 5.84 -12.84
N LEU A 89 4.36 6.06 -11.91
CA LEU A 89 3.22 5.17 -11.71
C LEU A 89 2.21 5.30 -12.85
N ASN A 90 1.84 4.17 -13.46
CA ASN A 90 0.70 4.11 -14.36
C ASN A 90 -0.63 4.28 -13.57
N PRO A 91 -1.77 4.59 -14.22
CA PRO A 91 -3.03 4.83 -13.53
C PRO A 91 -3.49 3.70 -12.60
N ALA A 92 -3.29 2.44 -12.99
CA ALA A 92 -3.65 1.28 -12.17
C ALA A 92 -2.72 1.14 -10.96
N GLY A 93 -1.40 1.30 -11.13
CA GLY A 93 -0.43 1.28 -10.04
C GLY A 93 -0.64 2.43 -9.04
N ALA A 94 -1.05 3.60 -9.54
CA ALA A 94 -1.42 4.74 -8.70
C ALA A 94 -2.66 4.44 -7.84
N ALA A 95 -3.71 3.89 -8.43
CA ALA A 95 -4.92 3.49 -7.71
C ALA A 95 -4.64 2.39 -6.69
N MET A 96 -3.84 1.39 -7.05
CA MET A 96 -3.40 0.31 -6.16
C MET A 96 -2.62 0.85 -4.96
N SER A 97 -1.70 1.81 -5.17
CA SER A 97 -0.93 2.43 -4.09
C SER A 97 -1.83 3.15 -3.09
N VAL A 98 -2.83 3.90 -3.57
CA VAL A 98 -3.80 4.59 -2.72
C VAL A 98 -4.67 3.59 -1.96
N ALA A 99 -5.17 2.54 -2.64
CA ALA A 99 -5.99 1.50 -2.03
C ALA A 99 -5.24 0.75 -0.93
N LEU A 100 -3.98 0.35 -1.17
CA LEU A 100 -3.14 -0.31 -0.17
C LEU A 100 -2.87 0.60 1.03
N LEU A 101 -2.53 1.87 0.82
CA LEU A 101 -2.31 2.82 1.92
C LEU A 101 -3.57 3.02 2.76
N ALA A 102 -4.73 3.19 2.14
CA ALA A 102 -6.00 3.34 2.85
C ALA A 102 -6.35 2.09 3.66
N LEU A 103 -6.18 0.92 3.06
CA LEU A 103 -6.50 -0.35 3.72
C LEU A 103 -5.53 -0.68 4.86
N LEU A 104 -4.23 -0.38 4.69
CA LEU A 104 -3.24 -0.48 5.76
C LEU A 104 -3.55 0.48 6.92
N ALA A 105 -4.01 1.70 6.62
CA ALA A 105 -4.45 2.63 7.66
C ALA A 105 -5.66 2.08 8.44
N VAL A 106 -6.65 1.52 7.77
CA VAL A 106 -7.81 0.86 8.43
C VAL A 106 -7.33 -0.30 9.30
N SER A 107 -6.46 -1.17 8.76
CA SER A 107 -5.94 -2.32 9.49
C SER A 107 -5.14 -1.90 10.72
N THR A 108 -4.19 -0.98 10.59
CA THR A 108 -3.34 -0.56 11.73
C THR A 108 -4.11 0.23 12.78
N ILE A 109 -5.06 1.08 12.38
CA ILE A 109 -5.90 1.82 13.31
C ILE A 109 -6.84 0.87 14.08
N SER A 110 -7.50 -0.06 13.40
CA SER A 110 -8.35 -1.05 14.07
C SER A 110 -7.53 -2.01 14.95
N GLY A 111 -6.32 -2.39 14.57
CA GLY A 111 -5.40 -3.14 15.42
C GLY A 111 -5.02 -2.38 16.69
N TRP A 112 -4.65 -1.09 16.54
CA TRP A 112 -4.41 -0.23 17.70
C TRP A 112 -5.65 -0.08 18.61
N MET A 113 -6.84 0.02 18.03
CA MET A 113 -8.07 0.10 18.82
C MET A 113 -8.27 -1.12 19.71
N GLN A 114 -7.94 -2.33 19.26
CA GLN A 114 -8.13 -3.58 20.02
C GLN A 114 -7.38 -3.61 21.35
N ILE A 115 -6.25 -2.92 21.46
CA ILE A 115 -5.45 -2.85 22.70
C ILE A 115 -5.87 -1.68 23.60
N THR A 116 -6.81 -0.84 23.19
CA THR A 116 -7.32 0.27 24.02
C THR A 116 -8.41 -0.21 24.97
N PRO A 117 -8.49 0.29 26.22
CA PRO A 117 -9.53 -0.14 27.18
C PRO A 117 -10.97 0.02 26.67
N ARG A 118 -11.20 1.00 25.76
CA ARG A 118 -12.54 1.30 25.23
C ARG A 118 -13.03 0.26 24.22
N PHE A 119 -12.11 -0.35 23.47
CA PHE A 119 -12.45 -1.23 22.34
C PHE A 119 -11.93 -2.66 22.52
N PHE A 120 -11.35 -2.95 23.69
CA PHE A 120 -10.85 -4.30 24.00
C PHE A 120 -12.00 -5.31 23.99
N GLY A 121 -11.86 -6.38 23.21
CA GLY A 121 -12.87 -7.43 23.07
C GLY A 121 -14.12 -7.01 22.28
N VAL A 122 -14.09 -5.88 21.57
CA VAL A 122 -15.22 -5.41 20.76
C VAL A 122 -15.21 -6.10 19.39
N ASP A 123 -16.15 -6.99 19.17
CA ASP A 123 -16.24 -7.91 18.01
C ASP A 123 -16.13 -7.23 16.64
N TRP A 124 -16.78 -6.08 16.42
CA TRP A 124 -16.67 -5.39 15.13
C TRP A 124 -15.27 -4.84 14.85
N VAL A 125 -14.51 -4.42 15.89
CA VAL A 125 -13.13 -3.92 15.73
C VAL A 125 -12.21 -5.06 15.32
N GLU A 126 -12.35 -6.22 15.96
CA GLU A 126 -11.60 -7.43 15.62
C GLU A 126 -11.88 -7.88 14.19
N LYS A 127 -13.15 -7.88 13.78
CA LYS A 127 -13.56 -8.20 12.41
C LYS A 127 -12.98 -7.22 11.39
N VAL A 128 -13.04 -5.91 11.65
CA VAL A 128 -12.46 -4.89 10.76
C VAL A 128 -10.96 -5.11 10.59
N HIS A 129 -10.24 -5.37 11.70
CA HIS A 129 -8.81 -5.65 11.64
C HIS A 129 -8.52 -6.91 10.82
N THR A 130 -9.20 -8.01 11.10
CA THR A 130 -8.99 -9.29 10.43
C THR A 130 -9.31 -9.20 8.93
N TYR A 131 -10.46 -8.63 8.55
CA TYR A 131 -10.83 -8.53 7.14
C TYR A 131 -9.93 -7.56 6.37
N SER A 132 -9.59 -6.40 6.96
CA SER A 132 -8.70 -5.44 6.30
C SER A 132 -7.29 -6.01 6.14
N SER A 133 -6.76 -6.73 7.12
CA SER A 133 -5.44 -7.36 7.05
C SER A 133 -5.39 -8.45 5.98
N ASN A 134 -6.42 -9.31 5.89
CA ASN A 134 -6.52 -10.31 4.82
C ASN A 134 -6.60 -9.65 3.44
N LEU A 135 -7.37 -8.57 3.31
CA LEU A 135 -7.51 -7.86 2.06
C LEU A 135 -6.21 -7.14 1.66
N VAL A 136 -5.42 -6.64 2.63
CA VAL A 136 -4.07 -6.11 2.36
C VAL A 136 -3.21 -7.16 1.67
N LEU A 137 -3.19 -8.40 2.14
CA LEU A 137 -2.39 -9.46 1.50
C LEU A 137 -2.86 -9.78 0.09
N ILE A 138 -4.18 -9.88 -0.10
CA ILE A 138 -4.75 -10.14 -1.43
C ILE A 138 -4.34 -9.01 -2.39
N LEU A 139 -4.50 -7.75 -1.99
CA LEU A 139 -4.11 -6.62 -2.83
C LEU A 139 -2.59 -6.52 -3.01
N ALA A 140 -1.79 -6.89 -2.02
CA ALA A 140 -0.33 -6.95 -2.15
C ALA A 140 0.08 -8.02 -3.18
N ALA A 141 -0.53 -9.21 -3.15
CA ALA A 141 -0.31 -10.24 -4.16
C ALA A 141 -0.71 -9.77 -5.56
N VAL A 142 -1.88 -9.14 -5.71
CA VAL A 142 -2.32 -8.54 -6.98
C VAL A 142 -1.38 -7.44 -7.44
N HIS A 143 -0.86 -6.62 -6.52
CA HIS A 143 0.14 -5.59 -6.82
C HIS A 143 1.42 -6.19 -7.38
N VAL A 144 1.98 -7.22 -6.73
CA VAL A 144 3.20 -7.90 -7.20
C VAL A 144 2.96 -8.54 -8.57
N LEU A 145 1.85 -9.24 -8.75
CA LEU A 145 1.48 -9.83 -10.05
C LEU A 145 1.34 -8.77 -11.13
N GLY A 146 0.73 -7.62 -10.82
CA GLY A 146 0.61 -6.50 -11.73
C GLY A 146 1.97 -5.93 -12.15
N VAL A 147 2.91 -5.80 -11.21
CA VAL A 147 4.29 -5.37 -11.51
C VAL A 147 4.98 -6.38 -12.42
N LEU A 148 4.93 -7.67 -12.10
CA LEU A 148 5.54 -8.73 -12.91
C LEU A 148 4.95 -8.77 -14.33
N LEU A 149 3.62 -8.64 -14.45
CA LEU A 149 2.94 -8.58 -15.74
C LEU A 149 3.44 -7.38 -16.56
N MET A 150 3.53 -6.20 -15.95
CA MET A 150 4.01 -5.01 -16.66
C MET A 150 5.47 -5.12 -17.08
N CYS A 151 6.34 -5.68 -16.24
CA CYS A 151 7.73 -5.98 -16.62
C CYS A 151 7.79 -6.94 -17.82
N ALA A 152 6.97 -8.00 -17.82
CA ALA A 152 6.93 -8.95 -18.93
C ALA A 152 6.42 -8.33 -20.24
N LEU A 153 5.38 -7.48 -20.18
CA LEU A 153 4.80 -6.82 -21.34
C LEU A 153 5.70 -5.72 -21.91
N GLN A 154 6.47 -5.03 -21.08
CA GLN A 154 7.37 -3.95 -21.49
C GLN A 154 8.80 -4.44 -21.79
N LYS A 155 9.07 -5.72 -21.57
CA LYS A 155 10.39 -6.37 -21.74
C LYS A 155 11.50 -5.67 -20.96
N GLU A 156 11.20 -5.26 -19.73
CA GLU A 156 12.13 -4.65 -18.78
C GLU A 156 12.55 -5.63 -17.68
#